data_9c1aa9856fbfd05e0039eea0fabf014a
#
_entry.id   9c1aa9856fbfd05e0039eea0fabf014a
#
_cell.length_a   1.000
_cell.length_b   1.000
_cell.length_c   1.000
_cell.angle_alpha   90.00
_cell.angle_beta   90.00
_cell.angle_gamma   90.00
#
_symmetry.space_group_name_H-M   'P 1'
#
loop_
_entity.id
_entity.type
_entity.pdbx_description
1 polymer ?
#
loop_
_entity_poly.entity_id
_entity_poly.type
_entity_poly.pdbx_seq_one_letter_code
_entity_poly.pdbx_strand_id
1 'polypeptide(L)' 'MPCRVGITTDPDTRRDQWKSQVVGFTNWRILSSFRSRAEAQEYEPRYARRYGCHAYHGGADAPGTWYVYGFDYTRTRG' A
#
# COMPACT_ATOMS: atom_id res chain seq x y z
N MET A 1 -8.31 -5.93 -12.97
CA MET A 1 -8.77 -5.09 -11.85
C MET A 1 -7.66 -4.13 -11.45
N PRO A 2 -7.98 -2.90 -11.10
CA PRO A 2 -6.95 -1.98 -10.61
C PRO A 2 -6.39 -2.47 -9.28
N CYS A 3 -5.15 -2.09 -9.02
CA CYS A 3 -4.47 -2.40 -7.77
C CYS A 3 -3.75 -1.17 -7.23
N ARG A 4 -3.51 -1.17 -5.94
CA ARG A 4 -2.72 -0.12 -5.27
C ARG A 4 -1.61 -0.74 -4.45
N VAL A 5 -0.52 0.01 -4.37
CA VAL A 5 0.65 -0.33 -3.55
C VAL A 5 0.96 0.88 -2.67
N GLY A 6 1.22 0.65 -1.41
CA GLY A 6 1.56 1.72 -0.47
C GLY A 6 2.50 1.23 0.60
N ILE A 7 2.90 2.15 1.48
CA ILE A 7 3.77 1.83 2.60
C ILE A 7 3.12 2.28 3.90
N THR A 8 3.38 1.56 4.98
CA THR A 8 2.83 1.89 6.29
C THR A 8 3.62 1.22 7.40
N THR A 9 3.58 1.81 8.60
CA THR A 9 4.10 1.16 9.79
C THR A 9 3.03 0.35 10.53
N ASP A 10 1.75 0.51 10.15
CA ASP A 10 0.63 -0.19 10.77
C ASP A 10 -0.28 -0.78 9.68
N PRO A 11 0.04 -1.98 9.20
CA PRO A 11 -0.73 -2.59 8.11
C PRO A 11 -2.20 -2.83 8.43
N ASP A 12 -2.52 -3.23 9.66
CA ASP A 12 -3.90 -3.54 10.03
C ASP A 12 -4.80 -2.32 9.97
N THR A 13 -4.34 -1.21 10.53
CA THR A 13 -5.08 0.06 10.47
C THR A 13 -5.20 0.56 9.04
N ARG A 14 -4.14 0.47 8.26
CA ARG A 14 -4.17 0.92 6.87
C ARG A 14 -5.12 0.07 6.03
N ARG A 15 -5.14 -1.24 6.25
CA ARG A 15 -6.10 -2.12 5.58
C ARG A 15 -7.53 -1.70 5.84
N ASP A 16 -7.86 -1.41 7.09
CA ASP A 16 -9.21 -0.99 7.46
C ASP A 16 -9.58 0.35 6.83
N GLN A 17 -8.63 1.28 6.75
CA GLN A 17 -8.84 2.56 6.08
C GLN A 17 -9.16 2.37 4.61
N TRP A 18 -8.42 1.51 3.91
CA TRP A 18 -8.66 1.24 2.49
C TRP A 18 -9.98 0.55 2.25
N LYS A 19 -10.39 -0.36 3.12
CA LYS A 19 -11.70 -1.01 3.00
C LYS A 19 -12.84 0.00 2.96
N SER A 20 -12.70 1.10 3.68
CA SER A 20 -13.73 2.15 3.69
C SER A 20 -13.61 3.11 2.52
N GLN A 21 -12.50 3.14 1.81
CA GLN A 21 -12.24 4.09 0.74
C GLN A 21 -12.48 3.53 -0.66
N VAL A 22 -12.48 2.21 -0.81
CA VAL A 22 -12.65 1.59 -2.12
C VAL A 22 -13.80 0.60 -2.10
N VAL A 23 -14.32 0.31 -3.30
CA VAL A 23 -15.33 -0.73 -3.52
C VAL A 23 -14.63 -1.95 -4.11
N GLY A 24 -14.99 -3.14 -3.64
CA GLY A 24 -14.42 -4.38 -4.16
C GLY A 24 -13.02 -4.67 -3.62
N PHE A 25 -12.74 -4.24 -2.40
CA PHE A 25 -11.45 -4.49 -1.75
C PHE A 25 -11.22 -5.99 -1.61
N THR A 26 -10.08 -6.46 -2.14
CA THR A 26 -9.74 -7.88 -2.09
C THR A 26 -8.23 -8.06 -2.23
N ASN A 27 -7.77 -9.25 -1.93
CA ASN A 27 -6.39 -9.69 -2.15
C ASN A 27 -5.37 -8.79 -1.43
N TRP A 28 -5.66 -8.43 -0.19
CA TRP A 28 -4.70 -7.71 0.65
C TRP A 28 -3.48 -8.58 0.93
N ARG A 29 -2.30 -8.01 0.71
CA ARG A 29 -1.06 -8.74 0.91
C ARG A 29 0.07 -7.81 1.33
N ILE A 30 0.98 -8.34 2.13
CA ILE A 30 2.23 -7.65 2.46
C ILE A 30 3.28 -8.11 1.46
N LEU A 31 3.84 -7.17 0.73
CA LEU A 31 4.79 -7.47 -0.34
C LEU A 31 6.22 -7.56 0.19
N SER A 32 6.57 -6.69 1.14
CA SER A 32 7.90 -6.66 1.72
C SER A 32 7.89 -5.81 2.98
N SER A 33 8.99 -5.85 3.72
CA SER A 33 9.17 -4.99 4.89
C SER A 33 10.60 -4.47 4.93
N PHE A 34 10.76 -3.27 5.49
CA PHE A 34 12.04 -2.59 5.54
C PHE A 34 12.20 -1.87 6.88
N ARG A 35 13.44 -1.56 7.23
CA ARG A 35 13.75 -0.87 8.48
C ARG A 35 13.55 0.64 8.39
N SER A 36 13.46 1.18 7.19
CA SER A 36 13.32 2.62 6.99
C SER A 36 12.27 2.94 5.95
N ARG A 37 11.67 4.12 6.06
CA ARG A 37 10.72 4.62 5.10
C ARG A 37 11.36 4.79 3.72
N ALA A 38 12.61 5.25 3.66
CA ALA A 38 13.29 5.49 2.40
C ALA A 38 13.40 4.20 1.57
N GLU A 39 13.76 3.09 2.20
CA GLU A 39 13.85 1.79 1.52
C GLU A 39 12.48 1.35 0.99
N ALA A 40 11.44 1.50 1.80
CA ALA A 40 10.07 1.16 1.40
C ALA A 40 9.61 2.03 0.23
N GLN A 41 9.93 3.32 0.25
CA GLN A 41 9.57 4.24 -0.83
C GLN A 41 10.29 3.93 -2.14
N GLU A 42 11.46 3.33 -2.10
CA GLU A 42 12.14 2.89 -3.31
C GLU A 42 11.48 1.65 -3.90
N TYR A 43 11.04 0.73 -3.05
CA TYR A 43 10.41 -0.51 -3.47
C TYR A 43 9.02 -0.26 -4.10
N GLU A 44 8.24 0.61 -3.50
CA GLU A 44 6.85 0.86 -3.89
C GLU A 44 6.68 1.21 -5.37
N PRO A 45 7.37 2.24 -5.92
CA PRO A 45 7.15 2.60 -7.32
C PRO A 45 7.66 1.55 -8.30
N ARG A 46 8.69 0.81 -7.92
CA ARG A 46 9.20 -0.27 -8.76
C ARG A 46 8.18 -1.39 -8.91
N TYR A 47 7.57 -1.78 -7.79
CA TYR A 47 6.52 -2.79 -7.80
C TYR A 47 5.30 -2.30 -8.57
N ALA A 48 4.87 -1.08 -8.31
CA ALA A 48 3.71 -0.49 -8.97
C ALA A 48 3.88 -0.47 -10.49
N ARG A 49 5.07 -0.07 -10.95
CA ARG A 49 5.38 -0.03 -12.38
C ARG A 49 5.37 -1.42 -13.00
N ARG A 50 5.98 -2.38 -12.32
CA ARG A 50 6.11 -3.74 -12.84
C ARG A 50 4.76 -4.43 -13.02
N TYR A 51 3.83 -4.21 -12.09
CA TYR A 51 2.54 -4.90 -12.07
C TYR A 51 1.36 -4.02 -12.46
N GLY A 52 1.63 -2.79 -12.89
CA GLY A 52 0.58 -1.89 -13.34
C GLY A 52 -0.33 -1.39 -12.23
N CYS A 53 0.21 -1.29 -11.02
CA CYS A 53 -0.54 -0.78 -9.86
C CYS A 53 -0.33 0.72 -9.69
N HIS A 54 -1.27 1.38 -9.00
CA HIS A 54 -1.12 2.78 -8.60
C HIS A 54 -0.33 2.85 -7.31
N ALA A 55 0.72 3.67 -7.28
CA ALA A 55 1.47 3.92 -6.07
C ALA A 55 0.76 4.98 -5.23
N TYR A 56 0.73 4.79 -3.92
CA TYR A 56 0.14 5.74 -2.99
C TYR A 56 1.21 6.28 -2.05
N HIS A 57 1.44 7.58 -2.13
CA HIS A 57 2.46 8.28 -1.34
C HIS A 57 1.79 9.07 -0.23
N GLY A 58 1.31 8.39 0.78
CA GLY A 58 0.65 9.04 1.90
C GLY A 58 1.30 8.69 3.21
N GLY A 59 0.98 9.47 4.24
CA GLY A 59 1.40 9.19 5.59
C GLY A 59 2.62 9.96 6.05
N ALA A 60 2.70 10.18 7.35
CA ALA A 60 3.82 10.86 8.00
C ALA A 60 4.95 9.88 8.27
N ASP A 61 6.16 10.42 8.38
CA ASP A 61 7.31 9.62 8.80
C ASP A 61 7.09 9.12 10.24
N ALA A 62 7.47 7.88 10.50
CA ALA A 62 7.31 7.27 11.81
C ALA A 62 8.43 6.25 12.04
N PRO A 63 8.84 6.05 13.30
CA PRO A 63 9.83 5.01 13.61
C PRO A 63 9.23 3.61 13.51
N GLY A 64 10.10 2.63 13.31
CA GLY A 64 9.71 1.23 13.28
C GLY A 64 9.85 0.60 11.91
N THR A 65 9.30 -0.60 11.77
CA THR A 65 9.33 -1.34 10.52
C THR A 65 8.31 -0.77 9.55
N TRP A 66 8.73 -0.57 8.31
CA TRP A 66 7.87 -0.12 7.23
C TRP A 66 7.50 -1.30 6.34
N TYR A 67 6.21 -1.47 6.13
CA TYR A 67 5.68 -2.55 5.29
C TYR A 67 5.22 -1.99 3.96
N VAL A 68 5.50 -2.72 2.88
CA VAL A 68 4.92 -2.43 1.57
C VAL A 68 3.75 -3.38 1.38
N TYR A 69 2.57 -2.82 1.13
CA TYR A 69 1.34 -3.59 0.97
C TYR A 69 0.78 -3.41 -0.43
N GLY A 70 -0.06 -4.34 -0.83
CA GLY A 70 -0.79 -4.24 -2.07
C GLY A 70 -2.18 -4.83 -1.92
N PHE A 71 -3.12 -4.36 -2.74
CA PHE A 71 -4.47 -4.90 -2.78
C PHE A 71 -5.13 -4.58 -4.12
N ASP A 72 -6.17 -5.33 -4.43
CA ASP A 72 -6.98 -5.13 -5.62
C ASP A 72 -8.31 -4.50 -5.22
N TYR A 73 -8.92 -3.75 -6.14
CA TYR A 73 -10.20 -3.11 -5.89
C TYR A 73 -10.91 -2.86 -7.22
N THR A 74 -12.20 -2.53 -7.16
CA THR A 74 -12.99 -2.23 -8.34
C THR A 74 -12.94 -0.75 -8.70
N ARG A 75 -13.21 0.11 -7.72
CA ARG A 75 -13.20 1.56 -7.89
C ARG A 75 -13.05 2.25 -6.54
N THR A 76 -12.69 3.52 -6.56
CA THR A 76 -12.68 4.33 -5.35
C THR A 76 -14.09 4.84 -5.03
N ARG A 77 -14.37 5.00 -3.74
CA ARG A 77 -15.60 5.65 -3.28
C ARG A 77 -15.46 7.17 -3.40
N GLY A 78 -16.47 7.82 -3.74
CA GLY A 78 -16.49 9.28 -3.84
C GLY A 78 -16.19 9.78 -5.23
#